data_c0df2b592cc4fd278c314a577faab523
#
_entry.id   c0df2b592cc4fd278c314a577faab523
#
_cell.length_a   1.000
_cell.length_b   1.000
_cell.length_c   1.000
_cell.angle_alpha   90.00
_cell.angle_beta   90.00
_cell.angle_gamma   90.00
#
_symmetry.space_group_name_H-M   'P 1'
#
loop_
_entity.id
_entity.type
_entity.pdbx_description
1 polymer ?
#
loop_
_entity_poly.entity_id
_entity_poly.type
_entity_poly.pdbx_seq_one_letter_code
_entity_poly.pdbx_strand_id
1 'polypeptide(L)'
;DLEKLGMDHILWNSFEGETPEDCAFLKSKGFLVGKYDIYRDVLPKPDVDKIIPYRVKRSVNTKYWPEIVRLDEKGEYGKAWKLHGLDGELHWQNSVCDIPALKLTMENVPPDVAKVGYNSRFIDVQAGGYLQECYHPLHPATRSDSMRYINTQLRFLADIGLVAGVEVGCEAAVGCYHFSEGMMSPVQFRAEDAGRPCQG
;
A
#
# COMPACT_ATOMS: atom_id res chain seq x y z
N ASP A 1 28.01 0.91 -7.63
CA ASP A 1 28.22 1.42 -9.00
C ASP A 1 27.29 2.59 -9.38
N LEU A 2 26.15 2.78 -8.72
CA LEU A 2 25.25 3.93 -8.94
C LEU A 2 25.93 5.26 -8.62
N GLU A 3 26.70 5.30 -7.55
CA GLU A 3 27.49 6.48 -7.14
C GLU A 3 28.50 6.90 -8.24
N LYS A 4 29.14 5.92 -8.92
CA LYS A 4 30.05 6.19 -10.06
C LYS A 4 29.33 6.75 -11.28
N LEU A 5 28.01 6.55 -11.36
CA LEU A 5 27.16 7.09 -12.40
C LEU A 5 26.54 8.44 -12.03
N GLY A 6 26.90 9.00 -10.86
CA GLY A 6 26.35 10.26 -10.34
C GLY A 6 24.90 10.13 -9.85
N MET A 7 24.45 8.93 -9.57
CA MET A 7 23.09 8.65 -9.05
C MET A 7 23.13 8.68 -7.53
N ASP A 8 22.91 9.83 -6.94
CA ASP A 8 22.96 10.10 -5.49
C ASP A 8 21.60 10.45 -4.88
N HIS A 9 20.57 10.67 -5.72
CA HIS A 9 19.19 10.96 -5.29
C HIS A 9 18.27 9.81 -5.68
N ILE A 10 18.29 8.73 -4.90
CA ILE A 10 17.54 7.50 -5.18
C ILE A 10 16.55 7.24 -4.05
N LEU A 11 15.33 6.87 -4.44
CA LEU A 11 14.39 6.21 -3.55
C LEU A 11 14.60 4.69 -3.66
N TRP A 12 15.11 4.10 -2.60
CA TRP A 12 15.24 2.66 -2.45
C TRP A 12 14.04 2.13 -1.69
N ASN A 13 13.18 1.40 -2.37
CA ASN A 13 11.95 0.88 -1.79
C ASN A 13 11.86 -0.62 -2.01
N SER A 14 11.74 -1.40 -0.93
CA SER A 14 11.70 -2.84 -1.02
C SER A 14 10.42 -3.45 -0.44
N PHE A 15 10.10 -4.65 -0.90
CA PHE A 15 8.96 -5.41 -0.41
C PHE A 15 9.29 -6.22 0.85
N GLU A 16 10.50 -6.73 0.94
CA GLU A 16 10.91 -7.62 2.05
C GLU A 16 11.51 -6.86 3.22
N GLY A 17 11.93 -5.63 2.97
CA GLY A 17 12.64 -4.78 3.92
C GLY A 17 14.14 -5.01 3.89
N GLU A 18 14.87 -4.05 4.44
CA GLU A 18 16.32 -4.06 4.60
C GLU A 18 16.71 -4.49 6.00
N THR A 19 17.98 -4.89 6.16
CA THR A 19 18.60 -4.94 7.48
C THR A 19 18.87 -3.52 7.98
N PRO A 20 19.04 -3.30 9.30
CA PRO A 20 19.44 -2.00 9.83
C PRO A 20 20.76 -1.50 9.23
N GLU A 21 21.70 -2.40 8.98
CA GLU A 21 23.01 -2.12 8.39
C GLU A 21 22.88 -1.64 6.94
N ASP A 22 22.09 -2.33 6.11
CA ASP A 22 21.81 -1.94 4.73
C ASP A 22 21.13 -0.58 4.67
N CYS A 23 20.11 -0.38 5.53
CA CYS A 23 19.41 0.89 5.63
C CYS A 23 20.36 2.05 6.00
N ALA A 24 21.22 1.86 7.01
CA ALA A 24 22.20 2.85 7.41
C ALA A 24 23.21 3.14 6.29
N PHE A 25 23.69 2.10 5.59
CA PHE A 25 24.59 2.25 4.45
C PHE A 25 23.94 3.05 3.31
N LEU A 26 22.74 2.69 2.88
CA LEU A 26 22.03 3.40 1.80
C LEU A 26 21.75 4.86 2.17
N LYS A 27 21.35 5.13 3.41
CA LYS A 27 21.12 6.49 3.92
C LYS A 27 22.42 7.30 3.94
N SER A 28 23.56 6.68 4.25
CA SER A 28 24.87 7.35 4.20
C SER A 28 25.28 7.81 2.79
N LYS A 29 24.63 7.25 1.76
CA LYS A 29 24.78 7.62 0.35
C LYS A 29 23.77 8.69 -0.10
N GLY A 30 22.96 9.23 0.80
CA GLY A 30 21.95 10.24 0.50
C GLY A 30 20.61 9.66 0.01
N PHE A 31 20.42 8.34 0.04
CA PHE A 31 19.19 7.71 -0.46
C PHE A 31 18.05 7.85 0.53
N LEU A 32 16.84 7.96 -0.01
CA LEU A 32 15.62 7.64 0.72
C LEU A 32 15.46 6.12 0.74
N VAL A 33 15.31 5.56 1.94
CA VAL A 33 15.19 4.11 2.13
C VAL A 33 13.86 3.81 2.79
N GLY A 34 13.04 3.06 2.11
CA GLY A 34 11.70 2.75 2.55
C GLY A 34 11.30 1.30 2.34
N LYS A 35 10.15 0.98 2.85
CA LYS A 35 9.51 -0.31 2.66
C LYS A 35 8.14 -0.09 2.01
N TYR A 36 7.77 -1.04 1.16
CA TYR A 36 6.46 -1.13 0.55
C TYR A 36 5.46 -1.77 1.52
N ASP A 37 4.30 -1.13 1.67
CA ASP A 37 3.17 -1.70 2.38
C ASP A 37 1.90 -1.63 1.55
N ILE A 38 0.99 -2.56 1.81
CA ILE A 38 -0.38 -2.53 1.32
C ILE A 38 -1.33 -2.77 2.49
N TYR A 39 -2.24 -1.83 2.71
CA TYR A 39 -3.24 -1.90 3.79
C TYR A 39 -4.66 -2.01 3.27
N ARG A 40 -4.85 -1.88 1.97
CA ARG A 40 -6.18 -1.88 1.34
C ARG A 40 -6.65 -3.24 0.86
N ASP A 41 -5.69 -4.17 0.71
CA ASP A 41 -5.96 -5.53 0.27
C ASP A 41 -5.67 -6.53 1.38
N VAL A 42 -6.54 -7.49 1.56
CA VAL A 42 -6.34 -8.60 2.49
C VAL A 42 -6.68 -9.93 1.84
N LEU A 43 -5.77 -10.88 1.95
CA LEU A 43 -5.99 -12.26 1.52
C LEU A 43 -6.95 -12.95 2.49
N PRO A 44 -8.07 -13.54 2.00
CA PRO A 44 -8.96 -14.34 2.84
C PRO A 44 -8.24 -15.54 3.46
N LYS A 45 -8.45 -15.79 4.75
CA LYS A 45 -7.86 -16.95 5.44
C LYS A 45 -8.12 -18.30 4.72
N PRO A 46 -9.32 -18.57 4.16
CA PRO A 46 -9.59 -19.81 3.45
C PRO A 46 -8.79 -20.02 2.16
N ASP A 47 -8.20 -18.94 1.62
CA ASP A 47 -7.45 -19.00 0.37
C ASP A 47 -5.93 -19.03 0.56
N VAL A 48 -5.45 -18.99 1.80
CA VAL A 48 -4.00 -18.96 2.11
C VAL A 48 -3.25 -20.12 1.48
N ASP A 49 -3.78 -21.33 1.60
CA ASP A 49 -3.14 -22.55 1.07
C ASP A 49 -3.23 -22.66 -0.46
N LYS A 50 -4.05 -21.82 -1.09
CA LYS A 50 -4.19 -21.79 -2.55
C LYS A 50 -3.23 -20.83 -3.22
N ILE A 51 -2.62 -19.91 -2.47
CA ILE A 51 -1.77 -18.85 -2.98
C ILE A 51 -0.30 -19.19 -2.79
N ILE A 52 0.55 -18.78 -3.74
CA ILE A 52 2.00 -19.02 -3.64
C ILE A 52 2.58 -18.42 -2.35
N PRO A 53 3.49 -19.14 -1.66
CA PRO A 53 3.99 -18.73 -0.34
C PRO A 53 4.57 -17.32 -0.28
N TYR A 54 5.23 -16.88 -1.33
CA TYR A 54 5.77 -15.51 -1.44
C TYR A 54 4.68 -14.44 -1.28
N ARG A 55 3.51 -14.62 -1.91
CA ARG A 55 2.39 -13.68 -1.79
C ARG A 55 1.72 -13.75 -0.42
N VAL A 56 1.60 -14.95 0.14
CA VAL A 56 1.07 -15.15 1.50
C VAL A 56 1.95 -14.43 2.52
N LYS A 57 3.26 -14.57 2.43
CA LYS A 57 4.22 -13.87 3.32
C LYS A 57 4.02 -12.35 3.33
N ARG A 58 3.62 -11.78 2.19
CA ARG A 58 3.36 -10.34 2.04
C ARG A 58 1.97 -9.91 2.53
N SER A 59 1.06 -10.84 2.71
CA SER A 59 -0.32 -10.59 3.14
C SER A 59 -0.42 -10.55 4.68
N VAL A 60 0.37 -9.71 5.32
CA VAL A 60 0.53 -9.65 6.79
C VAL A 60 -0.77 -9.38 7.55
N ASN A 61 -1.76 -8.78 6.88
CA ASN A 61 -3.05 -8.42 7.47
C ASN A 61 -4.06 -9.57 7.46
N THR A 62 -3.76 -10.70 6.81
CA THR A 62 -4.64 -11.89 6.73
C THR A 62 -5.06 -12.41 8.10
N LYS A 63 -4.22 -12.25 9.14
CA LYS A 63 -4.55 -12.63 10.52
C LYS A 63 -5.78 -11.93 11.08
N TYR A 64 -6.12 -10.75 10.56
CA TYR A 64 -7.27 -9.94 10.99
C TYR A 64 -8.51 -10.15 10.11
N TRP A 65 -8.43 -11.00 9.06
CA TRP A 65 -9.59 -11.34 8.26
C TRP A 65 -10.59 -12.19 9.07
N PRO A 66 -11.92 -11.98 9.01
CA PRO A 66 -12.63 -11.02 8.15
C PRO A 66 -12.91 -9.65 8.80
N GLU A 67 -12.48 -9.41 10.05
CA GLU A 67 -12.91 -8.29 10.89
C GLU A 67 -12.55 -6.91 10.35
N ILE A 68 -11.56 -6.83 9.44
CA ILE A 68 -11.10 -5.57 8.82
C ILE A 68 -11.70 -5.33 7.42
N VAL A 69 -12.46 -6.31 6.91
CA VAL A 69 -12.98 -6.27 5.55
C VAL A 69 -14.10 -5.24 5.43
N ARG A 70 -14.06 -4.49 4.34
CA ARG A 70 -15.15 -3.59 3.97
C ARG A 70 -16.39 -4.41 3.56
N LEU A 71 -17.54 -4.05 4.10
CA LEU A 71 -18.84 -4.57 3.64
C LEU A 71 -19.54 -3.52 2.78
N ASP A 72 -20.23 -3.98 1.75
CA ASP A 72 -21.17 -3.18 0.98
C ASP A 72 -22.53 -3.07 1.68
N GLU A 73 -23.49 -2.38 1.07
CA GLU A 73 -24.86 -2.19 1.60
C GLU A 73 -25.66 -3.48 1.74
N LYS A 74 -25.24 -4.56 1.06
CA LYS A 74 -25.86 -5.88 1.15
C LYS A 74 -25.19 -6.79 2.16
N GLY A 75 -24.12 -6.32 2.79
CA GLY A 75 -23.30 -7.09 3.73
C GLY A 75 -22.31 -8.02 3.03
N GLU A 76 -22.04 -7.83 1.74
CA GLU A 76 -21.07 -8.63 0.99
C GLU A 76 -19.66 -8.04 1.15
N TYR A 77 -18.64 -8.92 1.14
CA TYR A 77 -17.25 -8.51 1.20
C TYR A 77 -16.81 -7.74 -0.04
N GLY A 78 -16.26 -6.56 0.15
CA GLY A 78 -15.63 -5.79 -0.90
C GLY A 78 -14.48 -6.57 -1.56
N LYS A 79 -14.41 -6.52 -2.89
CA LYS A 79 -13.34 -7.14 -3.68
C LYS A 79 -12.19 -6.15 -3.87
N ALA A 80 -10.97 -6.68 -3.83
CA ALA A 80 -9.74 -5.96 -4.11
C ALA A 80 -8.99 -6.60 -5.30
N TRP A 81 -7.66 -6.65 -5.27
CA TRP A 81 -6.88 -7.23 -6.36
C TRP A 81 -6.98 -8.76 -6.40
N LYS A 82 -6.73 -9.34 -7.58
CA LYS A 82 -6.70 -10.80 -7.77
C LYS A 82 -5.26 -11.31 -7.66
N LEU A 83 -5.10 -12.47 -7.02
CA LEU A 83 -3.85 -13.19 -6.96
C LEU A 83 -3.96 -14.50 -7.77
N HIS A 84 -2.88 -14.86 -8.47
CA HIS A 84 -2.78 -16.17 -9.08
C HIS A 84 -2.58 -17.24 -8.00
N GLY A 85 -3.44 -18.26 -8.03
CA GLY A 85 -3.34 -19.41 -7.17
C GLY A 85 -2.40 -20.50 -7.69
N LEU A 86 -2.05 -21.42 -6.80
CA LEU A 86 -1.30 -22.66 -7.14
C LEU A 86 -2.12 -23.60 -8.04
N ASP A 87 -3.44 -23.45 -8.01
CA ASP A 87 -4.42 -24.16 -8.84
C ASP A 87 -4.54 -23.59 -10.26
N GLY A 88 -3.83 -22.50 -10.58
CA GLY A 88 -3.92 -21.78 -11.85
C GLY A 88 -5.09 -20.80 -11.95
N GLU A 89 -5.94 -20.73 -10.92
CA GLU A 89 -7.09 -19.83 -10.87
C GLU A 89 -6.74 -18.46 -10.28
N LEU A 90 -7.65 -17.50 -10.46
CA LEU A 90 -7.55 -16.16 -9.89
C LEU A 90 -8.41 -16.05 -8.62
N HIS A 91 -7.75 -15.82 -7.50
CA HIS A 91 -8.38 -15.64 -6.19
C HIS A 91 -8.50 -14.16 -5.84
N TRP A 92 -9.72 -13.73 -5.47
CA TRP A 92 -9.95 -12.35 -5.06
C TRP A 92 -9.44 -12.12 -3.63
N GLN A 93 -8.64 -11.07 -3.47
CA GLN A 93 -8.47 -10.47 -2.15
C GLN A 93 -9.73 -9.67 -1.77
N ASN A 94 -9.90 -9.40 -0.49
CA ASN A 94 -10.94 -8.52 0.00
C ASN A 94 -10.40 -7.11 0.23
N SER A 95 -11.27 -6.12 0.00
CA SER A 95 -10.96 -4.73 0.30
C SER A 95 -11.05 -4.47 1.79
N VAL A 96 -10.02 -3.87 2.36
CA VAL A 96 -9.98 -3.43 3.76
C VAL A 96 -10.66 -2.06 3.89
N CYS A 97 -11.43 -1.85 4.96
CA CYS A 97 -11.97 -0.53 5.28
C CYS A 97 -10.86 0.42 5.72
N ASP A 98 -10.97 1.71 5.37
CA ASP A 98 -9.94 2.71 5.66
C ASP A 98 -9.76 2.97 7.17
N ILE A 99 -10.79 2.73 7.99
CA ILE A 99 -10.70 2.84 9.46
C ILE A 99 -9.70 1.82 10.04
N PRO A 100 -9.85 0.50 9.87
CA PRO A 100 -8.83 -0.45 10.30
C PRO A 100 -7.51 -0.31 9.55
N ALA A 101 -7.49 0.13 8.29
CA ALA A 101 -6.25 0.37 7.55
C ALA A 101 -5.35 1.40 8.24
N LEU A 102 -5.92 2.53 8.71
CA LEU A 102 -5.20 3.51 9.52
C LEU A 102 -4.63 2.88 10.80
N LYS A 103 -5.46 2.14 11.53
CA LYS A 103 -5.03 1.48 12.78
C LYS A 103 -3.86 0.54 12.54
N LEU A 104 -3.94 -0.29 11.51
CA LEU A 104 -2.86 -1.23 11.14
C LEU A 104 -1.56 -0.49 10.77
N THR A 105 -1.66 0.64 10.07
CA THR A 105 -0.49 1.47 9.77
C THR A 105 0.18 2.00 11.03
N MET A 106 -0.63 2.54 11.95
CA MET A 106 -0.13 3.07 13.23
C MET A 106 0.48 1.99 14.13
N GLU A 107 0.02 0.74 14.03
CA GLU A 107 0.55 -0.39 14.79
C GLU A 107 1.83 -0.96 14.16
N ASN A 108 1.90 -1.04 12.83
CA ASN A 108 2.98 -1.76 12.14
C ASN A 108 4.19 -0.87 11.78
N VAL A 109 3.96 0.39 11.40
CA VAL A 109 5.05 1.22 10.86
C VAL A 109 6.05 1.67 11.93
N PRO A 110 5.64 2.19 13.10
CA PRO A 110 6.60 2.68 14.08
C PRO A 110 7.60 1.63 14.58
N PRO A 111 7.21 0.39 14.90
CA PRO A 111 8.16 -0.66 15.27
C PRO A 111 9.17 -1.01 14.18
N ASP A 112 8.70 -1.02 12.90
CA ASP A 112 9.56 -1.26 11.74
C ASP A 112 10.60 -0.15 11.59
N VAL A 113 10.17 1.12 11.70
CA VAL A 113 11.06 2.28 11.65
C VAL A 113 12.08 2.26 12.80
N ALA A 114 11.63 1.98 14.02
CA ALA A 114 12.52 1.90 15.17
C ALA A 114 13.56 0.78 15.04
N LYS A 115 13.18 -0.34 14.42
CA LYS A 115 14.06 -1.50 14.24
C LYS A 115 15.06 -1.30 13.12
N VAL A 116 14.65 -0.76 11.98
CA VAL A 116 15.45 -0.72 10.74
C VAL A 116 16.01 0.66 10.46
N GLY A 117 15.31 1.73 10.87
CA GLY A 117 15.76 3.11 10.66
C GLY A 117 15.36 3.70 9.31
N TYR A 118 14.26 3.26 8.72
CA TYR A 118 13.70 3.84 7.48
C TYR A 118 13.47 5.35 7.59
N ASN A 119 13.64 6.07 6.48
CA ASN A 119 13.28 7.48 6.33
C ASN A 119 12.20 7.72 5.25
N SER A 120 11.67 6.65 4.65
CA SER A 120 10.58 6.67 3.69
C SER A 120 9.61 5.52 3.92
N ARG A 121 8.38 5.66 3.43
CA ARG A 121 7.39 4.59 3.39
C ARG A 121 6.50 4.74 2.17
N PHE A 122 6.31 3.67 1.44
CA PHE A 122 5.41 3.62 0.30
C PHE A 122 4.17 2.80 0.65
N ILE A 123 3.00 3.42 0.49
CA ILE A 123 1.70 2.78 0.73
C ILE A 123 0.99 2.59 -0.61
N ASP A 124 0.89 1.33 -1.02
CA ASP A 124 0.27 0.94 -2.27
C ASP A 124 -1.25 1.13 -2.24
N VAL A 125 -1.83 1.49 -3.38
CA VAL A 125 -3.28 1.62 -3.67
C VAL A 125 -4.02 2.67 -2.82
N GLN A 126 -3.49 3.11 -1.68
CA GLN A 126 -4.25 3.83 -0.66
C GLN A 126 -4.85 5.15 -1.13
N ALA A 127 -4.10 5.93 -1.92
CA ALA A 127 -4.59 7.20 -2.50
C ALA A 127 -5.18 7.03 -3.90
N GLY A 128 -4.92 5.92 -4.57
CA GLY A 128 -5.28 5.70 -5.97
C GLY A 128 -6.67 5.10 -6.20
N GLY A 129 -7.28 4.59 -5.14
CA GLY A 129 -8.61 3.99 -5.24
C GLY A 129 -9.75 5.01 -5.07
N TYR A 130 -10.95 4.61 -5.46
CA TYR A 130 -12.15 5.40 -5.18
C TYR A 130 -12.41 5.48 -3.68
N LEU A 131 -12.95 6.63 -3.23
CA LEU A 131 -13.46 6.77 -1.87
C LEU A 131 -14.62 5.77 -1.67
N GLN A 132 -14.55 4.98 -0.62
CA GLN A 132 -15.42 3.84 -0.40
C GLN A 132 -16.32 4.04 0.82
N GLU A 133 -17.55 3.57 0.71
CA GLU A 133 -18.43 3.39 1.86
C GLU A 133 -18.21 2.01 2.47
N CYS A 134 -18.35 1.92 3.78
CA CYS A 134 -18.27 0.67 4.51
C CYS A 134 -19.49 0.52 5.43
N TYR A 135 -20.18 -0.59 5.30
CA TYR A 135 -21.39 -0.91 6.10
C TYR A 135 -21.10 -1.93 7.21
N HIS A 136 -19.81 -2.18 7.49
CA HIS A 136 -19.43 -3.09 8.56
C HIS A 136 -19.82 -2.52 9.94
N PRO A 137 -20.50 -3.28 10.81
CA PRO A 137 -21.06 -2.75 12.07
C PRO A 137 -20.01 -2.20 13.05
N LEU A 138 -18.77 -2.69 13.00
CA LEU A 138 -17.68 -2.25 13.88
C LEU A 138 -16.92 -1.02 13.36
N HIS A 139 -16.99 -0.75 12.05
CA HIS A 139 -16.28 0.37 11.42
C HIS A 139 -17.07 0.92 10.21
N PRO A 140 -18.31 1.39 10.44
CA PRO A 140 -19.07 2.01 9.37
C PRO A 140 -18.38 3.29 8.91
N ALA A 141 -18.35 3.52 7.59
CA ALA A 141 -17.69 4.69 7.02
C ALA A 141 -18.43 5.19 5.79
N THR A 142 -18.60 6.49 5.72
CA THR A 142 -19.01 7.21 4.51
C THR A 142 -17.80 7.48 3.61
N ARG A 143 -18.01 7.98 2.39
CA ARG A 143 -16.91 8.43 1.50
C ARG A 143 -16.10 9.57 2.11
N SER A 144 -16.76 10.47 2.86
CA SER A 144 -16.07 11.54 3.60
C SER A 144 -15.19 10.98 4.71
N ASP A 145 -15.64 9.91 5.38
CA ASP A 145 -14.82 9.20 6.36
C ASP A 145 -13.65 8.51 5.67
N SER A 146 -13.87 7.81 4.56
CA SER A 146 -12.80 7.19 3.76
C SER A 146 -11.71 8.22 3.43
N MET A 147 -12.07 9.37 2.86
CA MET A 147 -11.13 10.45 2.58
C MET A 147 -10.38 10.91 3.83
N ARG A 148 -11.08 11.13 4.94
CA ARG A 148 -10.47 11.57 6.20
C ARG A 148 -9.47 10.55 6.73
N TYR A 149 -9.80 9.26 6.73
CA TYR A 149 -8.94 8.20 7.24
C TYR A 149 -7.72 7.97 6.34
N ILE A 150 -7.86 7.99 5.01
CA ILE A 150 -6.74 7.96 4.06
C ILE A 150 -5.78 9.12 4.32
N ASN A 151 -6.31 10.33 4.41
CA ASN A 151 -5.48 11.52 4.63
C ASN A 151 -4.78 11.48 5.99
N THR A 152 -5.46 11.01 7.03
CA THR A 152 -4.86 10.82 8.36
C THR A 152 -3.75 9.79 8.33
N GLN A 153 -3.94 8.67 7.61
CA GLN A 153 -2.93 7.63 7.46
C GLN A 153 -1.66 8.15 6.79
N LEU A 154 -1.80 8.89 5.69
CA LEU A 154 -0.65 9.43 4.96
C LEU A 154 0.06 10.53 5.75
N ARG A 155 -0.68 11.42 6.42
CA ARG A 155 -0.09 12.44 7.30
C ARG A 155 0.63 11.83 8.51
N PHE A 156 0.07 10.78 9.08
CA PHE A 156 0.73 10.05 10.18
C PHE A 156 2.14 9.61 9.82
N LEU A 157 2.38 9.14 8.58
CA LEU A 157 3.74 8.79 8.13
C LEU A 157 4.67 10.01 8.14
N ALA A 158 4.20 11.16 7.67
CA ALA A 158 4.95 12.40 7.72
C ALA A 158 5.21 12.87 9.17
N ASP A 159 4.21 12.77 10.03
CA ASP A 159 4.30 13.17 11.44
C ASP A 159 5.34 12.37 12.23
N ILE A 160 5.56 11.10 11.86
CA ILE A 160 6.64 10.27 12.43
C ILE A 160 7.98 10.39 11.68
N GLY A 161 8.11 11.38 10.79
CA GLY A 161 9.36 11.75 10.12
C GLY A 161 9.69 10.97 8.85
N LEU A 162 8.70 10.33 8.22
CA LEU A 162 8.90 9.58 6.97
C LEU A 162 8.52 10.41 5.74
N VAL A 163 9.26 10.21 4.66
CA VAL A 163 8.82 10.64 3.33
C VAL A 163 7.78 9.64 2.83
N ALA A 164 6.51 10.07 2.83
CA ALA A 164 5.37 9.23 2.46
C ALA A 164 5.17 9.19 0.95
N GLY A 165 5.10 8.00 0.37
CA GLY A 165 4.82 7.74 -1.03
C GLY A 165 3.54 6.94 -1.24
N VAL A 166 2.93 7.09 -2.40
CA VAL A 166 1.73 6.37 -2.83
C VAL A 166 1.86 5.89 -4.27
N GLU A 167 1.15 4.82 -4.65
CA GLU A 167 1.15 4.32 -6.03
C GLU A 167 0.56 5.34 -6.99
N VAL A 168 -0.60 5.86 -6.67
CA VAL A 168 -1.32 6.83 -7.49
C VAL A 168 -1.79 7.98 -6.63
N GLY A 169 -1.54 9.21 -7.07
CA GLY A 169 -2.05 10.40 -6.42
C GLY A 169 -3.48 10.73 -6.85
N CYS A 170 -4.26 11.30 -5.96
CA CYS A 170 -5.57 11.87 -6.27
C CYS A 170 -5.75 13.23 -5.58
N GLU A 171 -6.68 14.03 -6.08
CA GLU A 171 -6.97 15.37 -5.55
C GLU A 171 -7.46 15.33 -4.10
N ALA A 172 -8.13 14.25 -3.70
CA ALA A 172 -8.63 14.09 -2.33
C ALA A 172 -7.52 13.92 -1.28
N ALA A 173 -6.30 13.57 -1.70
CA ALA A 173 -5.15 13.33 -0.83
C ALA A 173 -3.99 14.33 -1.07
N VAL A 174 -4.20 15.38 -1.87
CA VAL A 174 -3.19 16.42 -2.10
C VAL A 174 -2.71 17.04 -0.78
N GLY A 175 -1.40 17.15 -0.61
CA GLY A 175 -0.77 17.66 0.61
C GLY A 175 -0.71 16.66 1.78
N CYS A 176 -1.05 15.39 1.55
CA CYS A 176 -0.96 14.33 2.55
C CYS A 176 0.17 13.34 2.28
N TYR A 177 0.76 13.36 1.09
CA TYR A 177 1.92 12.55 0.70
C TYR A 177 2.97 13.41 0.00
N HIS A 178 4.19 12.91 -0.14
CA HIS A 178 5.33 13.64 -0.69
C HIS A 178 5.59 13.29 -2.16
N PHE A 179 5.33 12.06 -2.55
CA PHE A 179 5.49 11.59 -3.94
C PHE A 179 4.48 10.52 -4.30
N SER A 180 4.25 10.35 -5.61
CA SER A 180 3.52 9.21 -6.16
C SER A 180 4.34 8.59 -7.28
N GLU A 181 4.22 7.27 -7.46
CA GLU A 181 4.89 6.57 -8.58
C GLU A 181 4.35 7.00 -9.94
N GLY A 182 3.11 7.42 -9.98
CA GLY A 182 2.48 7.90 -11.21
C GLY A 182 1.04 8.34 -11.01
N MET A 183 0.44 8.72 -12.13
CA MET A 183 -1.00 8.96 -12.22
C MET A 183 -1.58 8.01 -13.25
N MET A 184 -2.58 7.24 -12.86
CA MET A 184 -3.31 6.41 -13.82
C MET A 184 -4.24 7.28 -14.65
N SER A 185 -3.88 7.51 -15.91
CA SER A 185 -4.82 8.09 -16.86
C SER A 185 -5.98 7.13 -17.09
N PRO A 186 -7.24 7.59 -17.05
CA PRO A 186 -8.38 6.78 -17.46
C PRO A 186 -8.14 6.15 -18.84
N VAL A 187 -8.54 4.89 -19.00
CA VAL A 187 -8.25 4.10 -20.20
C VAL A 187 -8.69 4.81 -21.48
N GLN A 188 -9.81 5.53 -21.43
CA GLN A 188 -10.34 6.28 -22.57
C GLN A 188 -9.45 7.45 -23.04
N PHE A 189 -8.51 7.91 -22.21
CA PHE A 189 -7.58 8.98 -22.55
C PHE A 189 -6.18 8.47 -22.90
N ARG A 190 -5.96 7.16 -22.89
CA ARG A 190 -4.68 6.57 -23.29
C ARG A 190 -4.63 6.49 -24.81
N ALA A 191 -3.51 6.91 -25.39
CA ALA A 191 -3.24 6.61 -26.79
C ALA A 191 -3.13 5.08 -26.96
N GLU A 192 -3.62 4.56 -28.10
CA GLU A 192 -3.66 3.09 -28.33
C GLU A 192 -2.32 2.39 -28.13
N ASP A 193 -1.22 3.05 -28.47
CA ASP A 193 0.13 2.49 -28.38
C ASP A 193 0.91 2.94 -27.16
N ALA A 194 0.33 3.84 -26.33
CA ALA A 194 1.01 4.37 -25.16
C ALA A 194 1.29 3.25 -24.14
N GLY A 195 2.55 3.05 -23.83
CA GLY A 195 3.00 2.11 -22.80
C GLY A 195 2.99 0.64 -23.20
N ARG A 196 2.54 0.25 -24.41
CA ARG A 196 2.57 -1.15 -24.85
C ARG A 196 3.95 -1.81 -24.80
N PRO A 197 5.03 -1.13 -25.18
CA PRO A 197 6.37 -1.71 -25.03
C PRO A 197 6.86 -1.84 -23.60
N CYS A 198 6.25 -1.11 -22.65
CA CYS A 198 6.62 -1.07 -21.25
C CYS A 198 5.72 -1.93 -20.34
N GLN A 199 4.71 -2.56 -20.93
CA GLN A 199 3.86 -3.52 -20.23
C GLN A 199 4.52 -4.89 -20.32
N GLY A 200 5.52 -5.11 -19.47
CA GLY A 200 6.12 -6.42 -19.28
C GLY A 200 5.28 -7.32 -18.39
#